data_02c1839dbecd0c73028d05b2261e4cab
#
_entry.id   02c1839dbecd0c73028d05b2261e4cab
#
_cell.length_a   1.000
_cell.length_b   1.000
_cell.length_c   1.000
_cell.angle_alpha   90.00
_cell.angle_beta   90.00
_cell.angle_gamma   90.00
#
_symmetry.space_group_name_H-M   'P 1'
#
loop_
_entity.id
_entity.type
_entity.pdbx_description
1 polymer ?
#
loop_
_entity_poly.entity_id
_entity_poly.type
_entity_poly.pdbx_seq_one_letter_code
_entity_poly.pdbx_strand_id
1 'polypeptide(L)'
;MAEDIGALVEAVRAHPGVRAKAEIGLVREVFGESDWLAGPGDDGAVVMHEGMALVVGGEAILPAFVAADPYGAGVAAVTTNLNDLAAMGAWPLALVDTVTGPRAVVRPVLEGMRWAAGLYDVPVVGGHLTGTTGAPSLSAFGLGRADRPLSARAAAPGQSLVVAACLDGQMRADFPFFPSFDERGGRLAGDVRLLAEGASAGWVVAAKD
;
A
#
# COMPACT_ATOMS: atom_id res chain seq x y z
N MET A 1 6.80 1.64 -34.51
CA MET A 1 6.11 0.34 -34.39
C MET A 1 5.05 0.53 -33.32
N ALA A 2 3.78 0.44 -33.69
CA ALA A 2 2.72 0.40 -32.67
C ALA A 2 2.86 -0.98 -32.01
N GLU A 3 3.35 -1.03 -30.79
CA GLU A 3 3.27 -2.24 -29.99
C GLU A 3 1.81 -2.65 -29.92
N ASP A 4 1.54 -3.92 -30.13
CA ASP A 4 0.19 -4.46 -30.08
C ASP A 4 -0.30 -4.34 -28.61
N ILE A 5 -1.11 -3.32 -28.34
CA ILE A 5 -1.71 -3.08 -27.01
C ILE A 5 -2.45 -4.32 -26.53
N GLY A 6 -3.06 -5.10 -27.44
CA GLY A 6 -3.70 -6.36 -27.09
C GLY A 6 -2.72 -7.37 -26.51
N ALA A 7 -1.55 -7.53 -27.13
CA ALA A 7 -0.51 -8.42 -26.62
C ALA A 7 0.04 -7.96 -25.26
N LEU A 8 0.20 -6.65 -25.05
CA LEU A 8 0.61 -6.09 -23.76
C LEU A 8 -0.43 -6.38 -22.65
N VAL A 9 -1.70 -6.14 -22.94
CA VAL A 9 -2.80 -6.42 -22.00
C VAL A 9 -2.83 -7.90 -21.60
N GLU A 10 -2.68 -8.81 -22.57
CA GLU A 10 -2.64 -10.25 -22.29
C GLU A 10 -1.40 -10.65 -21.49
N ALA A 11 -0.25 -10.05 -21.76
CA ALA A 11 0.98 -10.28 -20.98
C ALA A 11 0.79 -9.84 -19.52
N VAL A 12 0.18 -8.68 -19.28
CA VAL A 12 -0.12 -8.18 -17.91
C VAL A 12 -1.11 -9.12 -17.22
N ARG A 13 -2.19 -9.53 -17.88
CA ARG A 13 -3.17 -10.49 -17.32
C ARG A 13 -2.56 -11.84 -16.98
N ALA A 14 -1.61 -12.30 -17.78
CA ALA A 14 -0.91 -13.56 -17.56
C ALA A 14 0.15 -13.50 -16.46
N HIS A 15 0.54 -12.30 -16.02
CA HIS A 15 1.60 -12.12 -15.02
C HIS A 15 1.24 -12.80 -13.69
N PRO A 16 2.15 -13.58 -13.07
CA PRO A 16 1.86 -14.32 -11.84
C PRO A 16 1.35 -13.45 -10.69
N GLY A 17 1.88 -12.23 -10.53
CA GLY A 17 1.44 -11.28 -9.50
C GLY A 17 -0.01 -10.81 -9.69
N VAL A 18 -0.46 -10.66 -10.96
CA VAL A 18 -1.85 -10.31 -11.26
C VAL A 18 -2.78 -11.50 -11.00
N ARG A 19 -2.35 -12.71 -11.39
CA ARG A 19 -3.11 -13.95 -11.15
C ARG A 19 -3.26 -14.26 -9.66
N ALA A 20 -2.24 -14.02 -8.86
CA ALA A 20 -2.30 -14.21 -7.41
C ALA A 20 -3.35 -13.33 -6.72
N LYS A 21 -3.70 -12.18 -7.34
CA LYS A 21 -4.76 -11.28 -6.84
C LYS A 21 -6.18 -11.71 -7.27
N ALA A 22 -6.34 -12.78 -8.06
CA ALA A 22 -7.67 -13.22 -8.53
C ALA A 22 -8.59 -13.66 -7.38
N GLU A 23 -8.02 -14.18 -6.29
CA GLU A 23 -8.74 -14.61 -5.08
C GLU A 23 -9.49 -13.46 -4.38
N ILE A 24 -9.22 -12.20 -4.73
CA ILE A 24 -9.99 -11.05 -4.20
C ILE A 24 -11.48 -11.15 -4.58
N GLY A 25 -11.81 -11.92 -5.60
CA GLY A 25 -13.20 -12.25 -5.96
C GLY A 25 -13.98 -12.93 -4.84
N LEU A 26 -13.30 -13.69 -3.97
CA LEU A 26 -13.88 -14.33 -2.80
C LEU A 26 -14.53 -13.31 -1.84
N VAL A 27 -13.97 -12.10 -1.74
CA VAL A 27 -14.53 -11.03 -0.90
C VAL A 27 -15.94 -10.69 -1.37
N ARG A 28 -16.17 -10.56 -2.68
CA ARG A 28 -17.51 -10.29 -3.24
C ARG A 28 -18.45 -11.47 -3.09
N GLU A 29 -17.91 -12.69 -3.25
CA GLU A 29 -18.70 -13.91 -3.07
C GLU A 29 -19.24 -14.01 -1.65
N VAL A 30 -18.42 -13.71 -0.63
CA VAL A 30 -18.79 -13.85 0.78
C VAL A 30 -19.61 -12.66 1.30
N PHE A 31 -19.21 -11.44 0.97
CA PHE A 31 -19.87 -10.22 1.49
C PHE A 31 -20.98 -9.67 0.57
N GLY A 32 -21.09 -10.19 -0.64
CA GLY A 32 -22.05 -9.71 -1.64
C GLY A 32 -21.61 -8.40 -2.30
N GLU A 33 -22.47 -7.88 -3.15
CA GLU A 33 -22.28 -6.55 -3.76
C GLU A 33 -22.66 -5.46 -2.74
N SER A 34 -21.92 -4.36 -2.74
CA SER A 34 -22.12 -3.23 -1.85
C SER A 34 -21.88 -1.92 -2.61
N ASP A 35 -22.51 -0.83 -2.16
CA ASP A 35 -22.32 0.53 -2.68
C ASP A 35 -21.01 1.15 -2.19
N TRP A 36 -19.92 0.43 -2.30
CA TRP A 36 -18.60 0.93 -1.93
C TRP A 36 -18.14 2.03 -2.87
N LEU A 37 -17.69 3.15 -2.34
CA LEU A 37 -17.05 4.21 -3.12
C LEU A 37 -15.75 3.71 -3.75
N ALA A 38 -14.97 2.92 -3.01
CA ALA A 38 -13.88 2.11 -3.50
C ALA A 38 -14.05 0.72 -2.90
N GLY A 39 -13.98 -0.30 -3.71
CA GLY A 39 -14.29 -1.67 -3.29
C GLY A 39 -13.11 -2.62 -3.49
N PRO A 40 -13.34 -3.93 -3.29
CA PRO A 40 -12.29 -4.93 -3.47
C PRO A 40 -11.59 -4.80 -4.83
N GLY A 41 -10.25 -4.68 -4.80
CA GLY A 41 -9.40 -4.45 -5.97
C GLY A 41 -8.85 -3.03 -6.12
N ASP A 42 -9.36 -2.06 -5.36
CA ASP A 42 -8.65 -0.78 -5.12
C ASP A 42 -7.63 -0.94 -3.98
N ASP A 43 -6.78 0.07 -3.79
CA ASP A 43 -5.68 0.04 -2.81
C ASP A 43 -6.15 0.34 -1.38
N GLY A 44 -7.39 0.77 -1.20
CA GLY A 44 -8.00 1.02 0.10
C GLY A 44 -9.51 1.13 0.02
N ALA A 45 -10.14 1.10 1.18
CA ALA A 45 -11.58 1.33 1.34
C ALA A 45 -11.84 2.79 1.69
N VAL A 46 -12.96 3.33 1.21
CA VAL A 46 -13.41 4.69 1.52
C VAL A 46 -14.63 4.65 2.42
N VAL A 47 -14.55 5.33 3.55
CA VAL A 47 -15.66 5.51 4.49
C VAL A 47 -15.99 7.00 4.59
N MET A 48 -17.25 7.36 4.30
CA MET A 48 -17.71 8.74 4.49
C MET A 48 -18.13 8.96 5.94
N HIS A 49 -17.57 9.99 6.56
CA HIS A 49 -17.90 10.40 7.92
C HIS A 49 -18.01 11.93 7.99
N GLU A 50 -19.17 12.45 8.33
CA GLU A 50 -19.45 13.90 8.47
C GLU A 50 -18.97 14.74 7.27
N GLY A 51 -19.15 14.22 6.05
CA GLY A 51 -18.75 14.88 4.82
C GLY A 51 -17.26 14.73 4.46
N MET A 52 -16.49 14.04 5.27
CA MET A 52 -15.07 13.73 5.05
C MET A 52 -14.92 12.30 4.53
N ALA A 53 -14.11 12.10 3.51
CA ALA A 53 -13.71 10.77 3.08
C ALA A 53 -12.50 10.30 3.89
N LEU A 54 -12.69 9.25 4.67
CA LEU A 54 -11.62 8.51 5.35
C LEU A 54 -11.22 7.34 4.46
N VAL A 55 -9.92 7.13 4.31
CA VAL A 55 -9.34 6.01 3.55
C VAL A 55 -8.65 5.08 4.53
N VAL A 56 -8.98 3.79 4.43
CA VAL A 56 -8.40 2.74 5.27
C VAL A 56 -7.87 1.65 4.35
N GLY A 57 -6.60 1.31 4.51
CA GLY A 57 -5.94 0.18 3.84
C GLY A 57 -5.27 -0.73 4.85
N GLY A 58 -4.89 -1.92 4.43
CA GLY A 58 -4.13 -2.83 5.28
C GLY A 58 -3.43 -3.91 4.48
N GLU A 59 -2.18 -4.16 4.87
CA GLU A 59 -1.30 -5.14 4.25
C GLU A 59 -0.82 -6.19 5.25
N ALA A 60 -0.84 -7.44 4.80
CA ALA A 60 -0.24 -8.55 5.51
C ALA A 60 1.13 -8.87 4.89
N ILE A 61 2.17 -8.79 5.70
CA ILE A 61 3.54 -9.08 5.25
C ILE A 61 3.75 -10.60 5.24
N LEU A 62 4.39 -11.10 4.18
CA LEU A 62 4.69 -12.52 4.03
C LEU A 62 5.41 -13.06 5.29
N PRO A 63 4.90 -14.10 5.97
CA PRO A 63 5.51 -14.64 7.18
C PRO A 63 6.96 -15.06 7.01
N ALA A 64 7.33 -15.58 5.83
CA ALA A 64 8.70 -15.93 5.50
C ALA A 64 9.63 -14.69 5.47
N PHE A 65 9.13 -13.54 5.00
CA PHE A 65 9.89 -12.29 5.03
C PHE A 65 10.05 -11.79 6.46
N VAL A 66 8.98 -11.81 7.27
CA VAL A 66 9.05 -11.44 8.69
C VAL A 66 10.06 -12.28 9.46
N ALA A 67 10.15 -13.57 9.15
CA ALA A 67 11.10 -14.48 9.80
C ALA A 67 12.55 -14.25 9.33
N ALA A 68 12.77 -13.98 8.05
CA ALA A 68 14.12 -13.85 7.48
C ALA A 68 14.74 -12.46 7.71
N ASP A 69 13.95 -11.39 7.63
CA ASP A 69 14.38 -10.02 7.83
C ASP A 69 13.28 -9.22 8.57
N PRO A 70 13.20 -9.36 9.88
CA PRO A 70 12.17 -8.68 10.67
C PRO A 70 12.20 -7.15 10.55
N TYR A 71 13.40 -6.55 10.47
CA TYR A 71 13.53 -5.10 10.31
C TYR A 71 13.00 -4.64 8.94
N GLY A 72 13.46 -5.28 7.86
CA GLY A 72 12.98 -4.99 6.50
C GLY A 72 11.49 -5.23 6.34
N ALA A 73 10.93 -6.26 7.00
CA ALA A 73 9.49 -6.50 7.03
C ALA A 73 8.73 -5.36 7.70
N GLY A 74 9.26 -4.81 8.80
CA GLY A 74 8.70 -3.62 9.45
C GLY A 74 8.71 -2.38 8.56
N VAL A 75 9.81 -2.16 7.82
CA VAL A 75 9.91 -1.08 6.83
C VAL A 75 8.88 -1.27 5.73
N ALA A 76 8.78 -2.48 5.16
CA ALA A 76 7.83 -2.80 4.09
C ALA A 76 6.38 -2.58 4.55
N ALA A 77 6.02 -2.98 5.76
CA ALA A 77 4.67 -2.80 6.30
C ALA A 77 4.22 -1.34 6.35
N VAL A 78 5.14 -0.42 6.63
CA VAL A 78 4.86 1.03 6.57
C VAL A 78 4.77 1.51 5.13
N THR A 79 5.76 1.16 4.31
CA THR A 79 5.89 1.68 2.93
C THR A 79 4.70 1.28 2.06
N THR A 80 4.29 0.00 2.08
CA THR A 80 3.17 -0.49 1.28
C THR A 80 1.87 0.23 1.65
N ASN A 81 1.56 0.33 2.95
CA ASN A 81 0.35 1.04 3.40
C ASN A 81 0.33 2.51 3.00
N LEU A 82 1.48 3.19 3.02
CA LEU A 82 1.54 4.60 2.64
C LEU A 82 1.45 4.78 1.12
N ASN A 83 1.96 3.84 0.33
CA ASN A 83 1.75 3.81 -1.11
C ASN A 83 0.26 3.60 -1.45
N ASP A 84 -0.41 2.66 -0.79
CA ASP A 84 -1.85 2.43 -0.96
C ASP A 84 -2.67 3.69 -0.64
N LEU A 85 -2.40 4.35 0.49
CA LEU A 85 -3.07 5.60 0.83
C LEU A 85 -2.80 6.70 -0.20
N ALA A 86 -1.57 6.80 -0.71
CA ALA A 86 -1.22 7.75 -1.76
C ALA A 86 -1.99 7.46 -3.05
N ALA A 87 -2.05 6.19 -3.48
CA ALA A 87 -2.80 5.77 -4.66
C ALA A 87 -4.31 6.07 -4.55
N MET A 88 -4.84 6.04 -3.31
CA MET A 88 -6.23 6.45 -3.03
C MET A 88 -6.43 7.98 -2.94
N GLY A 89 -5.39 8.78 -3.21
CA GLY A 89 -5.46 10.24 -3.11
C GLY A 89 -5.64 10.73 -1.68
N ALA A 90 -5.17 9.97 -0.70
CA ALA A 90 -5.35 10.30 0.70
C ALA A 90 -4.08 10.92 1.31
N TRP A 91 -4.31 11.90 2.19
CA TRP A 91 -3.31 12.40 3.12
C TRP A 91 -3.16 11.39 4.26
N PRO A 92 -1.99 10.75 4.43
CA PRO A 92 -1.78 9.82 5.52
C PRO A 92 -1.91 10.52 6.88
N LEU A 93 -2.62 9.90 7.81
CA LEU A 93 -2.84 10.42 9.17
C LEU A 93 -2.14 9.59 10.23
N ALA A 94 -2.25 8.26 10.13
CA ALA A 94 -1.72 7.36 11.14
C ALA A 94 -1.59 5.93 10.60
N LEU A 95 -0.79 5.13 11.32
CA LEU A 95 -0.67 3.69 11.13
C LEU A 95 -0.97 2.98 12.44
N VAL A 96 -1.52 1.77 12.35
CA VAL A 96 -1.57 0.78 13.43
C VAL A 96 -1.07 -0.56 12.91
N ASP A 97 -0.65 -1.45 13.82
CA ASP A 97 -0.12 -2.75 13.43
C ASP A 97 -0.71 -3.90 14.24
N THR A 98 -0.54 -5.10 13.75
CA THR A 98 -0.64 -6.33 14.55
C THR A 98 0.60 -7.15 14.31
N VAL A 99 1.31 -7.48 15.40
CA VAL A 99 2.54 -8.26 15.31
C VAL A 99 2.50 -9.44 16.29
N THR A 100 2.87 -10.60 15.77
CA THR A 100 2.93 -11.85 16.55
C THR A 100 4.31 -12.47 16.41
N GLY A 101 4.88 -12.96 17.49
CA GLY A 101 6.17 -13.65 17.44
C GLY A 101 6.97 -13.56 18.72
N PRO A 102 8.16 -14.18 18.73
CA PRO A 102 9.10 -14.03 19.83
C PRO A 102 9.69 -12.62 19.85
N ARG A 103 10.06 -12.14 21.04
CA ARG A 103 10.64 -10.80 21.26
C ARG A 103 11.81 -10.49 20.31
N ALA A 104 12.61 -11.49 19.98
CA ALA A 104 13.77 -11.34 19.08
C ALA A 104 13.36 -10.96 17.64
N VAL A 105 12.15 -11.29 17.21
CA VAL A 105 11.57 -10.92 15.91
C VAL A 105 10.76 -9.64 16.04
N VAL A 106 9.90 -9.54 17.04
CA VAL A 106 8.99 -8.39 17.22
C VAL A 106 9.76 -7.08 17.37
N ARG A 107 10.86 -7.07 18.13
CA ARG A 107 11.63 -5.85 18.37
C ARG A 107 12.21 -5.23 17.10
N PRO A 108 12.94 -5.97 16.22
CA PRO A 108 13.41 -5.43 14.94
C PRO A 108 12.25 -5.00 14.01
N VAL A 109 11.11 -5.71 13.99
CA VAL A 109 9.93 -5.28 13.23
C VAL A 109 9.51 -3.87 13.65
N LEU A 110 9.30 -3.65 14.95
CA LEU A 110 8.88 -2.33 15.46
C LEU A 110 9.95 -1.25 15.25
N GLU A 111 11.23 -1.59 15.29
CA GLU A 111 12.34 -0.67 14.98
C GLU A 111 12.31 -0.25 13.51
N GLY A 112 12.07 -1.20 12.58
CA GLY A 112 11.91 -0.92 11.16
C GLY A 112 10.67 -0.06 10.88
N MET A 113 9.54 -0.38 11.48
CA MET A 113 8.32 0.44 11.37
C MET A 113 8.56 1.88 11.87
N ARG A 114 9.18 2.03 13.02
CA ARG A 114 9.49 3.36 13.58
C ARG A 114 10.38 4.18 12.64
N TRP A 115 11.42 3.55 12.09
CA TRP A 115 12.34 4.21 11.18
C TRP A 115 11.61 4.68 9.91
N ALA A 116 10.86 3.78 9.25
CA ALA A 116 10.11 4.12 8.05
C ALA A 116 9.03 5.19 8.31
N ALA A 117 8.26 5.05 9.38
CA ALA A 117 7.27 6.04 9.79
C ALA A 117 7.86 7.45 9.95
N GLY A 118 9.10 7.53 10.46
CA GLY A 118 9.86 8.78 10.55
C GLY A 118 10.24 9.38 9.21
N LEU A 119 10.57 8.57 8.19
CA LEU A 119 10.87 9.06 6.84
C LEU A 119 9.64 9.68 6.16
N TYR A 120 8.47 9.13 6.41
CA TYR A 120 7.20 9.60 5.82
C TYR A 120 6.49 10.67 6.64
N ASP A 121 6.98 10.96 7.84
CA ASP A 121 6.32 11.85 8.81
C ASP A 121 4.87 11.43 9.08
N VAL A 122 4.68 10.13 9.37
CA VAL A 122 3.38 9.53 9.69
C VAL A 122 3.52 8.68 10.95
N PRO A 123 2.77 8.96 12.04
CA PRO A 123 2.94 8.25 13.30
C PRO A 123 2.33 6.84 13.27
N VAL A 124 2.99 5.89 13.93
CA VAL A 124 2.37 4.65 14.41
C VAL A 124 1.73 4.95 15.74
N VAL A 125 0.40 4.94 15.81
CA VAL A 125 -0.38 5.42 16.97
C VAL A 125 -0.87 4.30 17.89
N GLY A 126 -0.72 3.04 17.48
CA GLY A 126 -1.17 1.91 18.26
C GLY A 126 -0.98 0.60 17.50
N GLY A 127 -1.50 -0.46 18.07
CA GLY A 127 -1.44 -1.79 17.47
C GLY A 127 -1.75 -2.87 18.48
N HIS A 128 -1.50 -4.12 18.08
CA HIS A 128 -1.64 -5.28 18.94
C HIS A 128 -0.41 -6.17 18.86
N LEU A 129 0.12 -6.57 20.01
CA LEU A 129 1.27 -7.45 20.12
C LEU A 129 0.90 -8.76 20.83
N THR A 130 1.20 -9.89 20.18
CA THR A 130 1.06 -11.22 20.79
C THR A 130 2.43 -11.90 20.85
N GLY A 131 2.91 -12.11 22.08
CA GLY A 131 4.13 -12.88 22.33
C GLY A 131 3.86 -14.38 22.10
N THR A 132 4.63 -15.01 21.24
CA THR A 132 4.55 -16.45 20.98
C THR A 132 5.90 -17.02 20.53
N THR A 133 6.06 -18.34 20.64
CA THR A 133 7.20 -19.08 20.07
C THR A 133 6.90 -19.65 18.70
N GLY A 134 5.66 -19.47 18.18
CA GLY A 134 5.25 -19.92 16.86
C GLY A 134 5.78 -19.05 15.72
N ALA A 135 5.30 -19.32 14.51
CA ALA A 135 5.65 -18.54 13.32
C ALA A 135 5.26 -17.07 13.51
N PRO A 136 6.15 -16.12 13.15
CA PRO A 136 5.84 -14.71 13.26
C PRO A 136 4.84 -14.28 12.19
N SER A 137 4.06 -13.25 12.52
CA SER A 137 3.21 -12.55 11.56
C SER A 137 3.25 -11.05 11.80
N LEU A 138 3.01 -10.29 10.74
CA LEU A 138 2.92 -8.83 10.76
C LEU A 138 1.84 -8.40 9.78
N SER A 139 0.95 -7.54 10.24
CA SER A 139 0.08 -6.74 9.38
C SER A 139 0.12 -5.29 9.86
N ALA A 140 0.02 -4.35 8.94
CA ALA A 140 -0.15 -2.95 9.26
C ALA A 140 -1.37 -2.39 8.54
N PHE A 141 -1.93 -1.33 9.09
CA PHE A 141 -3.13 -0.68 8.57
C PHE A 141 -2.90 0.83 8.57
N GLY A 142 -3.21 1.45 7.44
CA GLY A 142 -3.10 2.88 7.24
C GLY A 142 -4.46 3.56 7.33
N LEU A 143 -4.50 4.72 7.96
CA LEU A 143 -5.63 5.65 7.96
C LEU A 143 -5.20 6.94 7.28
N GLY A 144 -6.00 7.40 6.33
CA GLY A 144 -5.83 8.69 5.67
C GLY A 144 -7.16 9.42 5.52
N ARG A 145 -7.11 10.67 5.11
CA ARG A 145 -8.27 11.45 4.66
C ARG A 145 -8.07 11.87 3.21
N ALA A 146 -9.13 11.96 2.45
CA ALA A 146 -9.07 12.44 1.07
C ALA A 146 -10.14 13.52 0.83
N ASP A 147 -9.75 14.61 0.16
CA ASP A 147 -10.71 15.59 -0.31
C ASP A 147 -11.45 15.05 -1.55
N ARG A 148 -10.73 14.31 -2.39
CA ARG A 148 -11.24 13.60 -3.57
C ARG A 148 -10.60 12.21 -3.63
N PRO A 149 -11.24 11.17 -3.10
CA PRO A 149 -10.73 9.81 -3.18
C PRO A 149 -10.50 9.39 -4.64
N LEU A 150 -9.37 8.77 -4.90
CA LEU A 150 -9.03 8.18 -6.19
C LEU A 150 -9.43 6.70 -6.20
N SER A 151 -9.69 6.17 -7.38
CA SER A 151 -9.87 4.75 -7.64
C SER A 151 -9.31 4.42 -9.01
N ALA A 152 -8.63 3.29 -9.15
CA ALA A 152 -8.17 2.80 -10.44
C ALA A 152 -9.32 2.64 -11.46
N ARG A 153 -10.55 2.41 -10.98
CA ARG A 153 -11.75 2.26 -11.80
C ARG A 153 -12.25 3.55 -12.43
N ALA A 154 -11.77 4.71 -11.98
CA ALA A 154 -12.13 6.00 -12.54
C ALA A 154 -11.33 6.33 -13.82
N ALA A 155 -10.36 5.52 -14.19
CA ALA A 155 -9.60 5.69 -15.43
C ALA A 155 -10.50 5.56 -16.67
N ALA A 156 -10.36 6.48 -17.61
CA ALA A 156 -11.20 6.54 -18.82
C ALA A 156 -10.35 6.77 -20.08
N PRO A 157 -10.86 6.35 -21.27
CA PRO A 157 -10.21 6.66 -22.53
C PRO A 157 -9.99 8.16 -22.74
N GLY A 158 -8.84 8.53 -23.30
CA GLY A 158 -8.46 9.91 -23.55
C GLY A 158 -7.68 10.58 -22.41
N GLN A 159 -7.52 9.90 -21.27
CA GLN A 159 -6.63 10.34 -20.19
C GLN A 159 -5.17 9.97 -20.48
N SER A 160 -4.24 10.72 -19.91
CA SER A 160 -2.81 10.39 -19.99
C SER A 160 -2.44 9.45 -18.84
N LEU A 161 -1.76 8.35 -19.16
CA LEU A 161 -1.12 7.49 -18.18
C LEU A 161 0.25 8.09 -17.80
N VAL A 162 0.46 8.36 -16.53
CA VAL A 162 1.74 8.79 -15.98
C VAL A 162 2.26 7.71 -15.03
N VAL A 163 3.50 7.29 -15.20
CA VAL A 163 4.19 6.38 -14.28
C VAL A 163 5.27 7.16 -13.54
N ALA A 164 5.20 7.13 -12.22
CA ALA A 164 6.22 7.71 -11.35
C ALA A 164 6.87 6.58 -10.53
N ALA A 165 8.17 6.41 -10.69
CA ALA A 165 8.92 5.37 -9.99
C ALA A 165 10.33 5.85 -9.66
N CYS A 166 10.86 5.42 -8.51
CA CYS A 166 12.29 5.52 -8.22
C CYS A 166 12.96 4.20 -8.60
N LEU A 167 13.88 4.25 -9.58
CA LEU A 167 14.56 3.08 -10.12
C LEU A 167 16.00 2.92 -9.58
N ASP A 168 16.43 3.79 -8.66
CA ASP A 168 17.80 3.82 -8.14
C ASP A 168 18.03 2.81 -6.99
N GLY A 169 17.04 1.97 -6.67
CA GLY A 169 17.17 0.91 -5.68
C GLY A 169 17.66 -0.41 -6.29
N GLN A 170 17.64 -1.46 -5.47
CA GLN A 170 17.96 -2.83 -5.90
C GLN A 170 16.86 -3.79 -5.46
N MET A 171 16.40 -4.62 -6.42
CA MET A 171 15.47 -5.70 -6.10
C MET A 171 16.15 -6.69 -5.15
N ARG A 172 15.48 -7.07 -4.07
CA ARG A 172 15.95 -8.14 -3.20
C ARG A 172 15.97 -9.47 -3.97
N ALA A 173 16.95 -10.30 -3.67
CA ALA A 173 17.08 -11.60 -4.32
C ALA A 173 16.12 -12.65 -3.70
N ASP A 174 15.70 -12.45 -2.45
CA ASP A 174 14.94 -13.40 -1.65
C ASP A 174 13.43 -13.10 -1.61
N PHE A 175 13.04 -11.82 -1.71
CA PHE A 175 11.64 -11.38 -1.67
C PHE A 175 11.37 -10.32 -2.73
N PRO A 176 10.14 -10.25 -3.27
CA PRO A 176 9.74 -9.24 -4.26
C PRO A 176 9.58 -7.86 -3.60
N PHE A 177 10.66 -7.31 -3.11
CA PHE A 177 10.73 -6.01 -2.47
C PHE A 177 11.89 -5.22 -3.06
N PHE A 178 11.58 -4.01 -3.57
CA PHE A 178 12.53 -3.10 -4.22
C PHE A 178 12.69 -1.85 -3.36
N PRO A 179 13.60 -1.87 -2.38
CA PRO A 179 13.83 -0.70 -1.54
C PRO A 179 14.52 0.41 -2.32
N SER A 180 13.91 1.59 -2.36
CA SER A 180 14.48 2.82 -2.94
C SER A 180 14.38 4.01 -1.96
N PHE A 181 14.03 3.75 -0.70
CA PHE A 181 13.84 4.78 0.30
C PHE A 181 15.15 5.47 0.71
N ASP A 182 16.29 4.81 0.60
CA ASP A 182 17.60 5.44 0.87
C ASP A 182 17.90 6.53 -0.17
N GLU A 183 17.50 6.32 -1.41
CA GLU A 183 17.67 7.27 -2.52
C GLU A 183 16.74 8.48 -2.40
N ARG A 184 15.53 8.26 -1.85
CA ARG A 184 14.53 9.31 -1.68
C ARG A 184 14.65 10.05 -0.35
N GLY A 185 15.01 9.36 0.72
CA GLY A 185 15.23 9.93 2.04
C GLY A 185 14.10 10.86 2.51
N GLY A 186 14.43 12.06 2.89
CA GLY A 186 13.47 13.06 3.37
C GLY A 186 12.44 13.57 2.36
N ARG A 187 12.50 13.15 1.08
CA ARG A 187 11.48 13.50 0.07
C ARG A 187 10.23 12.62 0.18
N LEU A 188 10.33 11.45 0.79
CA LEU A 188 9.23 10.47 0.87
C LEU A 188 7.97 11.06 1.51
N ALA A 189 8.12 11.91 2.52
CA ALA A 189 6.99 12.59 3.14
C ALA A 189 6.19 13.47 2.16
N GLY A 190 6.87 14.10 1.19
CA GLY A 190 6.23 14.85 0.10
C GLY A 190 5.67 13.92 -0.98
N ASP A 191 6.44 12.90 -1.37
CA ASP A 191 6.08 11.99 -2.45
C ASP A 191 4.72 11.30 -2.21
N VAL A 192 4.46 10.81 -0.99
CA VAL A 192 3.18 10.14 -0.66
C VAL A 192 1.98 11.10 -0.59
N ARG A 193 2.21 12.40 -0.59
CA ARG A 193 1.14 13.42 -0.56
C ARG A 193 0.82 13.99 -1.94
N LEU A 194 1.69 13.75 -2.93
CA LEU A 194 1.57 14.32 -4.27
C LEU A 194 0.27 13.97 -4.98
N LEU A 195 -0.18 12.71 -4.86
CA LEU A 195 -1.42 12.27 -5.50
C LEU A 195 -2.66 12.87 -4.81
N ALA A 196 -2.62 13.07 -3.49
CA ALA A 196 -3.69 13.77 -2.77
C ALA A 196 -3.80 15.23 -3.20
N GLU A 197 -2.67 15.92 -3.37
CA GLU A 197 -2.62 17.28 -3.91
C GLU A 197 -3.17 17.33 -5.34
N GLY A 198 -2.73 16.42 -6.20
CA GLY A 198 -3.19 16.31 -7.58
C GLY A 198 -4.68 16.00 -7.70
N ALA A 199 -5.21 15.14 -6.83
CA ALA A 199 -6.64 14.82 -6.77
C ALA A 199 -7.45 16.05 -6.32
N SER A 200 -7.02 16.75 -5.26
CA SER A 200 -7.68 17.95 -4.76
C SER A 200 -7.68 19.06 -5.81
N ALA A 201 -6.58 19.20 -6.56
CA ALA A 201 -6.47 20.16 -7.67
C ALA A 201 -7.24 19.72 -8.95
N GLY A 202 -7.68 18.46 -9.04
CA GLY A 202 -8.49 17.94 -10.13
C GLY A 202 -7.72 17.50 -11.37
N TRP A 203 -6.40 17.38 -11.31
CA TRP A 203 -5.58 16.89 -12.44
C TRP A 203 -5.21 15.40 -12.35
N VAL A 204 -5.33 14.80 -11.18
CA VAL A 204 -5.31 13.34 -11.02
C VAL A 204 -6.74 12.86 -10.78
N VAL A 205 -7.20 11.91 -11.58
CA VAL A 205 -8.58 11.40 -11.53
C VAL A 205 -8.66 9.92 -11.20
N ALA A 206 -7.57 9.20 -11.44
CA ALA A 206 -7.41 7.78 -11.12
C ALA A 206 -5.96 7.51 -10.77
N ALA A 207 -5.70 6.58 -9.87
CA ALA A 207 -4.36 6.12 -9.55
C ALA A 207 -4.38 4.65 -9.10
N LYS A 208 -3.21 4.04 -9.09
CA LYS A 208 -2.92 2.69 -8.61
C LYS A 208 -1.45 2.63 -8.22
N ASP A 209 -1.10 1.95 -7.13
CA ASP A 209 0.27 1.62 -6.75
C ASP A 209 0.81 0.40 -7.50
#